data_884e702c6735dabf0167ed30d1c08011
#
_entry.id   884e702c6735dabf0167ed30d1c08011
#
_cell.length_a   1.000
_cell.length_b   1.000
_cell.length_c   1.000
_cell.angle_alpha   90.00
_cell.angle_beta   90.00
_cell.angle_gamma   90.00
#
_symmetry.space_group_name_H-M   'P 1'
#
loop_
_entity.id
_entity.type
_entity.pdbx_description
1 polymer ?
#
loop_
_entity_poly.entity_id
_entity_poly.type
_entity_poly.pdbx_seq_one_letter_code
_entity_poly.pdbx_strand_id
1 'polypeptide(L)'
;PLDQRLILEIAPAVAKAAMDSGVATRPIEDFSAYRQRLSEFVYNSAFLMKPIFSQAKTDPKRIAYAEGEDQRVLRAVQIVVDEGLAKPILVGRTAVIEDNIRKLGLRLQHGVNIEIVDQENNPLYDDFWKDYYNTMQRKGVTVEYAQREARRRSTLIAALLVKFGKADGMLCGTYASYDIHLDFVKNVIGLKEGRSTFFTLNALMLEDRNLFIADTYVNTNPTAEQLAEMTILAAEEVRRFGMTPRVALLSHSSFGSDQVDP
;
A
#
# COMPACT_ATOMS: atom_id res chain seq x y z
N PRO A 1 -7.17 15.13 9.86
CA PRO A 1 -5.98 15.78 9.28
C PRO A 1 -5.81 15.53 7.78
N LEU A 2 -6.64 14.65 7.16
CA LEU A 2 -6.54 14.30 5.73
C LEU A 2 -7.76 14.75 4.92
N ASP A 3 -8.58 15.64 5.46
CA ASP A 3 -9.65 16.27 4.69
C ASP A 3 -9.00 17.23 3.67
N GLN A 4 -9.10 16.89 2.39
CA GLN A 4 -8.53 17.66 1.29
C GLN A 4 -9.04 19.11 1.25
N ARG A 5 -10.24 19.37 1.81
CA ARG A 5 -10.79 20.72 1.94
C ARG A 5 -9.95 21.61 2.84
N LEU A 6 -9.21 21.03 3.80
CA LEU A 6 -8.34 21.80 4.69
C LEU A 6 -7.24 22.52 3.94
N ILE A 7 -6.69 21.94 2.87
CA ILE A 7 -5.67 22.59 2.05
C ILE A 7 -6.25 23.85 1.39
N LEU A 8 -7.50 23.78 0.93
CA LEU A 8 -8.18 24.89 0.25
C LEU A 8 -8.50 26.06 1.19
N GLU A 9 -8.66 25.81 2.46
CA GLU A 9 -9.01 26.82 3.46
C GLU A 9 -7.79 27.26 4.29
N ILE A 10 -6.98 26.32 4.78
CA ILE A 10 -5.86 26.62 5.65
C ILE A 10 -4.71 27.27 4.89
N ALA A 11 -4.32 26.75 3.73
CA ALA A 11 -3.18 27.29 3.00
C ALA A 11 -3.37 28.76 2.57
N PRO A 12 -4.53 29.19 2.02
CA PRO A 12 -4.79 30.61 1.75
C PRO A 12 -4.83 31.48 3.02
N ALA A 13 -5.39 30.95 4.13
CA ALA A 13 -5.45 31.70 5.39
C ALA A 13 -4.05 31.95 5.97
N VAL A 14 -3.19 30.91 5.97
CA VAL A 14 -1.79 31.02 6.42
C VAL A 14 -0.99 31.94 5.51
N ALA A 15 -1.14 31.82 4.18
CA ALA A 15 -0.46 32.69 3.24
C ALA A 15 -0.85 34.15 3.44
N LYS A 16 -2.14 34.44 3.64
CA LYS A 16 -2.63 35.78 3.93
C LYS A 16 -2.06 36.33 5.22
N ALA A 17 -2.08 35.54 6.30
CA ALA A 17 -1.52 35.95 7.59
C ALA A 17 -0.01 36.24 7.48
N ALA A 18 0.75 35.45 6.72
CA ALA A 18 2.16 35.71 6.49
C ALA A 18 2.41 37.00 5.68
N MET A 19 1.54 37.36 4.76
CA MET A 19 1.61 38.62 4.04
C MET A 19 1.25 39.80 4.93
N ASP A 20 0.17 39.68 5.67
CA ASP A 20 -0.31 40.74 6.59
C ASP A 20 0.72 41.04 7.71
N SER A 21 1.48 40.03 8.14
CA SER A 21 2.55 40.17 9.14
C SER A 21 3.91 40.62 8.57
N GLY A 22 4.04 40.71 7.24
CA GLY A 22 5.27 41.12 6.58
C GLY A 22 6.38 40.06 6.53
N VAL A 23 6.12 38.80 6.92
CA VAL A 23 7.12 37.72 6.90
C VAL A 23 7.16 36.99 5.56
N ALA A 24 6.19 37.22 4.66
CA ALA A 24 6.15 36.62 3.35
C ALA A 24 7.27 37.15 2.44
N THR A 25 8.19 36.28 2.05
CA THR A 25 9.28 36.61 1.12
C THR A 25 8.84 36.59 -0.35
N ARG A 26 7.69 35.95 -0.66
CA ARG A 26 7.07 35.85 -1.98
C ARG A 26 5.56 36.09 -1.83
N PRO A 27 5.12 37.36 -1.89
CA PRO A 27 3.69 37.69 -1.79
C PRO A 27 2.89 37.04 -2.93
N ILE A 28 1.67 36.65 -2.62
CA ILE A 28 0.72 36.14 -3.62
C ILE A 28 -0.06 37.33 -4.17
N GLU A 29 0.13 37.65 -5.44
CA GLU A 29 -0.52 38.78 -6.09
C GLU A 29 -2.00 38.50 -6.37
N ASP A 30 -2.35 37.25 -6.75
CA ASP A 30 -3.71 36.82 -7.05
C ASP A 30 -4.10 35.60 -6.21
N PHE A 31 -4.86 35.86 -5.14
CA PHE A 31 -5.41 34.82 -4.27
C PHE A 31 -6.47 33.96 -4.95
N SER A 32 -7.16 34.48 -5.98
CA SER A 32 -8.15 33.71 -6.73
C SER A 32 -7.44 32.64 -7.57
N ALA A 33 -6.42 33.02 -8.32
CA ALA A 33 -5.57 32.11 -9.07
C ALA A 33 -4.83 31.12 -8.17
N TYR A 34 -4.41 31.54 -6.97
CA TYR A 34 -3.79 30.65 -5.98
C TYR A 34 -4.77 29.61 -5.47
N ARG A 35 -5.99 29.99 -5.09
CA ARG A 35 -7.06 29.06 -4.67
C ARG A 35 -7.45 28.11 -5.80
N GLN A 36 -7.51 28.60 -7.04
CA GLN A 36 -7.79 27.76 -8.21
C GLN A 36 -6.72 26.71 -8.40
N ARG A 37 -5.43 27.05 -8.33
CA ARG A 37 -4.31 26.08 -8.39
C ARG A 37 -4.36 25.05 -7.28
N LEU A 38 -4.66 25.45 -6.04
CA LEU A 38 -4.85 24.52 -4.92
C LEU A 38 -6.03 23.58 -5.17
N SER A 39 -7.13 24.13 -5.70
CA SER A 39 -8.31 23.35 -6.07
C SER A 39 -7.99 22.34 -7.17
N GLU A 40 -7.30 22.73 -8.22
CA GLU A 40 -6.86 21.84 -9.30
C GLU A 40 -5.93 20.74 -8.77
N PHE A 41 -4.98 21.08 -7.91
CA PHE A 41 -4.10 20.11 -7.26
C PHE A 41 -4.88 19.10 -6.41
N VAL A 42 -5.82 19.57 -5.59
CA VAL A 42 -6.67 18.73 -4.74
C VAL A 42 -7.63 17.88 -5.56
N TYR A 43 -8.23 18.45 -6.61
CA TYR A 43 -9.21 17.74 -7.42
C TYR A 43 -8.59 16.80 -8.45
N ASN A 44 -7.37 17.02 -8.93
CA ASN A 44 -6.72 16.08 -9.86
C ASN A 44 -6.40 14.74 -9.19
N SER A 45 -5.87 14.76 -7.97
CA SER A 45 -5.67 13.51 -7.21
C SER A 45 -7.00 12.88 -6.78
N ALA A 46 -7.98 13.69 -6.35
CA ALA A 46 -9.30 13.23 -5.98
C ALA A 46 -10.08 12.67 -7.18
N PHE A 47 -9.91 13.24 -8.37
CA PHE A 47 -10.58 12.75 -9.58
C PHE A 47 -10.09 11.37 -9.98
N LEU A 48 -8.77 11.12 -9.93
CA LEU A 48 -8.19 9.80 -10.17
C LEU A 48 -8.63 8.77 -9.12
N MET A 49 -8.65 9.16 -7.85
CA MET A 49 -8.94 8.25 -6.74
C MET A 49 -10.44 8.05 -6.47
N LYS A 50 -11.29 8.96 -6.92
CA LYS A 50 -12.74 8.90 -6.67
C LYS A 50 -13.41 7.60 -7.13
N PRO A 51 -13.16 7.07 -8.35
CA PRO A 51 -13.71 5.78 -8.77
C PRO A 51 -13.25 4.64 -7.87
N ILE A 52 -11.98 4.64 -7.47
CA ILE A 52 -11.38 3.62 -6.62
C ILE A 52 -12.03 3.62 -5.23
N PHE A 53 -12.14 4.79 -4.59
CA PHE A 53 -12.81 4.92 -3.28
C PHE A 53 -14.29 4.54 -3.36
N SER A 54 -15.00 4.94 -4.43
CA SER A 54 -16.39 4.57 -4.62
C SER A 54 -16.55 3.06 -4.75
N GLN A 55 -15.68 2.40 -5.50
CA GLN A 55 -15.68 0.95 -5.66
C GLN A 55 -15.35 0.24 -4.33
N ALA A 56 -14.33 0.72 -3.61
CA ALA A 56 -13.95 0.18 -2.30
C ALA A 56 -15.11 0.25 -1.28
N LYS A 57 -15.83 1.37 -1.25
CA LYS A 57 -17.01 1.56 -0.38
C LYS A 57 -18.20 0.64 -0.73
N THR A 58 -18.31 0.25 -2.00
CA THR A 58 -19.41 -0.66 -2.44
C THR A 58 -19.18 -2.10 -1.96
N ASP A 59 -17.91 -2.54 -1.91
CA ASP A 59 -17.54 -3.89 -1.49
C ASP A 59 -16.24 -3.85 -0.66
N PRO A 60 -16.32 -3.40 0.63
CA PRO A 60 -15.15 -3.27 1.49
C PRO A 60 -14.49 -4.63 1.74
N LYS A 61 -13.26 -4.79 1.28
CA LYS A 61 -12.47 -6.01 1.40
C LYS A 61 -11.83 -6.13 2.78
N ARG A 62 -11.58 -7.37 3.21
CA ARG A 62 -10.81 -7.67 4.44
C ARG A 62 -9.33 -7.49 4.13
N ILE A 63 -8.70 -6.51 4.74
CA ILE A 63 -7.30 -6.18 4.50
C ILE A 63 -6.48 -6.43 5.77
N ALA A 64 -5.48 -7.31 5.66
CA ALA A 64 -4.54 -7.59 6.74
C ALA A 64 -3.41 -6.54 6.76
N TYR A 65 -3.25 -5.86 7.87
CA TYR A 65 -2.17 -4.91 8.13
C TYR A 65 -1.10 -5.62 8.96
N ALA A 66 0.03 -5.93 8.34
CA ALA A 66 1.10 -6.71 8.97
C ALA A 66 1.68 -6.02 10.20
N GLU A 67 1.81 -4.69 10.17
CA GLU A 67 2.37 -3.91 11.27
C GLU A 67 1.27 -3.23 12.11
N GLY A 68 0.33 -4.03 12.64
CA GLY A 68 -0.83 -3.52 13.39
C GLY A 68 -0.49 -2.78 14.69
N GLU A 69 0.73 -2.94 15.24
CA GLU A 69 1.20 -2.20 16.41
C GLU A 69 1.73 -0.80 16.05
N ASP A 70 2.03 -0.52 14.78
CA ASP A 70 2.60 0.78 14.36
C ASP A 70 1.56 1.90 14.44
N GLN A 71 1.92 3.00 15.09
CA GLN A 71 1.03 4.14 15.28
C GLN A 71 0.59 4.80 13.95
N ARG A 72 1.43 4.78 12.92
CA ARG A 72 1.09 5.31 11.58
C ARG A 72 0.02 4.45 10.95
N VAL A 73 0.17 3.11 11.05
CA VAL A 73 -0.81 2.14 10.56
C VAL A 73 -2.14 2.32 11.29
N LEU A 74 -2.15 2.43 12.62
CA LEU A 74 -3.37 2.65 13.40
C LEU A 74 -4.11 3.93 13.00
N ARG A 75 -3.40 5.03 12.75
CA ARG A 75 -4.01 6.28 12.25
C ARG A 75 -4.59 6.11 10.84
N ALA A 76 -3.90 5.40 9.96
CA ALA A 76 -4.39 5.10 8.63
C ALA A 76 -5.64 4.21 8.69
N VAL A 77 -5.63 3.19 9.54
CA VAL A 77 -6.76 2.28 9.75
C VAL A 77 -7.99 3.02 10.30
N GLN A 78 -7.79 4.02 11.19
CA GLN A 78 -8.92 4.87 11.64
C GLN A 78 -9.60 5.54 10.46
N ILE A 79 -8.84 6.07 9.49
CA ILE A 79 -9.39 6.73 8.30
C ILE A 79 -10.10 5.71 7.41
N VAL A 80 -9.50 4.54 7.22
CA VAL A 80 -10.09 3.45 6.44
C VAL A 80 -11.45 3.02 7.00
N VAL A 81 -11.56 2.93 8.33
CA VAL A 81 -12.82 2.62 9.03
C VAL A 81 -13.83 3.76 8.89
N ASP A 82 -13.41 5.00 9.16
CA ASP A 82 -14.28 6.17 9.10
C ASP A 82 -14.85 6.38 7.68
N GLU A 83 -14.06 6.10 6.66
CA GLU A 83 -14.46 6.21 5.26
C GLU A 83 -15.15 4.95 4.70
N GLY A 84 -15.17 3.85 5.44
CA GLY A 84 -15.77 2.59 5.02
C GLY A 84 -15.06 1.93 3.83
N LEU A 85 -13.73 2.10 3.72
CA LEU A 85 -12.95 1.64 2.55
C LEU A 85 -12.58 0.16 2.61
N ALA A 86 -12.41 -0.39 3.81
CA ALA A 86 -12.06 -1.80 4.02
C ALA A 86 -12.51 -2.28 5.39
N LYS A 87 -12.41 -3.61 5.61
CA LYS A 87 -12.54 -4.29 6.90
C LYS A 87 -11.15 -4.64 7.41
N PRO A 88 -10.54 -3.85 8.31
CA PRO A 88 -9.15 -4.04 8.72
C PRO A 88 -8.99 -5.25 9.64
N ILE A 89 -7.90 -6.01 9.39
CA ILE A 89 -7.39 -7.06 10.26
C ILE A 89 -5.98 -6.65 10.68
N LEU A 90 -5.76 -6.36 11.96
CA LEU A 90 -4.47 -5.95 12.49
C LEU A 90 -3.70 -7.16 12.99
N VAL A 91 -2.48 -7.35 12.50
CA VAL A 91 -1.58 -8.40 13.00
C VAL A 91 -0.66 -7.80 14.05
N GLY A 92 -0.66 -8.37 15.26
CA GLY A 92 0.18 -7.90 16.36
C GLY A 92 -0.35 -8.37 17.71
N ARG A 93 0.35 -7.99 18.78
CA ARG A 93 -0.08 -8.29 20.15
C ARG A 93 -1.28 -7.45 20.54
N THR A 94 -2.37 -8.09 20.89
CA THR A 94 -3.65 -7.40 21.20
C THR A 94 -3.47 -6.30 22.25
N ALA A 95 -2.78 -6.61 23.35
CA ALA A 95 -2.58 -5.64 24.43
C ALA A 95 -1.80 -4.38 23.97
N VAL A 96 -0.82 -4.55 23.07
CA VAL A 96 -0.03 -3.43 22.52
C VAL A 96 -0.86 -2.58 21.57
N ILE A 97 -1.64 -3.22 20.70
CA ILE A 97 -2.54 -2.55 19.75
C ILE A 97 -3.57 -1.72 20.52
N GLU A 98 -4.25 -2.31 21.50
CA GLU A 98 -5.28 -1.62 22.30
C GLU A 98 -4.70 -0.47 23.14
N ASP A 99 -3.51 -0.63 23.69
CA ASP A 99 -2.82 0.44 24.41
C ASP A 99 -2.46 1.61 23.48
N ASN A 100 -1.95 1.32 22.28
CA ASN A 100 -1.66 2.35 21.27
C ASN A 100 -2.92 3.05 20.78
N ILE A 101 -4.02 2.34 20.54
CA ILE A 101 -5.33 2.92 20.19
C ILE A 101 -5.77 3.93 21.26
N ARG A 102 -5.67 3.53 22.53
CA ARG A 102 -6.04 4.38 23.67
C ARG A 102 -5.13 5.61 23.78
N LYS A 103 -3.80 5.44 23.70
CA LYS A 103 -2.82 6.55 23.73
C LYS A 103 -3.00 7.55 22.61
N LEU A 104 -3.41 7.08 21.43
CA LEU A 104 -3.65 7.93 20.27
C LEU A 104 -5.06 8.54 20.24
N GLY A 105 -5.94 8.17 21.16
CA GLY A 105 -7.34 8.63 21.20
C GLY A 105 -8.16 8.19 19.99
N LEU A 106 -7.84 7.01 19.42
CA LEU A 106 -8.54 6.47 18.25
C LEU A 106 -9.85 5.78 18.67
N ARG A 107 -10.78 5.67 17.72
CA ARG A 107 -12.11 5.05 17.91
C ARG A 107 -12.16 3.61 17.41
N LEU A 108 -11.01 2.97 17.19
CA LEU A 108 -10.91 1.59 16.78
C LEU A 108 -11.29 0.66 17.93
N GLN A 109 -12.10 -0.35 17.65
CA GLN A 109 -12.57 -1.32 18.64
C GLN A 109 -12.51 -2.73 18.06
N HIS A 110 -11.77 -3.62 18.73
CA HIS A 110 -11.65 -5.03 18.36
C HIS A 110 -13.03 -5.71 18.43
N GLY A 111 -13.37 -6.49 17.42
CA GLY A 111 -14.65 -7.18 17.29
C GLY A 111 -15.84 -6.29 16.86
N VAL A 112 -15.63 -4.98 16.67
CA VAL A 112 -16.66 -4.04 16.21
C VAL A 112 -16.33 -3.49 14.82
N ASN A 113 -15.21 -2.81 14.70
CA ASN A 113 -14.80 -2.17 13.43
C ASN A 113 -13.40 -2.57 12.95
N ILE A 114 -12.66 -3.31 13.76
CA ILE A 114 -11.42 -3.99 13.39
C ILE A 114 -11.39 -5.40 13.95
N GLU A 115 -10.63 -6.29 13.30
CA GLU A 115 -10.21 -7.57 13.84
C GLU A 115 -8.74 -7.51 14.25
N ILE A 116 -8.33 -8.28 15.26
CA ILE A 116 -6.93 -8.44 15.67
C ILE A 116 -6.57 -9.90 15.59
N VAL A 117 -5.49 -10.20 14.88
CA VAL A 117 -4.85 -11.52 14.89
C VAL A 117 -3.63 -11.42 15.80
N ASP A 118 -3.80 -11.95 17.01
CA ASP A 118 -2.75 -11.94 18.03
C ASP A 118 -1.64 -12.92 17.67
N GLN A 119 -0.41 -12.44 17.63
CA GLN A 119 0.75 -13.27 17.28
C GLN A 119 1.05 -14.36 18.33
N GLU A 120 0.72 -14.13 19.58
CA GLU A 120 0.99 -15.04 20.70
C GLU A 120 -0.15 -16.04 20.89
N ASN A 121 -1.40 -15.64 20.56
CA ASN A 121 -2.61 -16.42 20.77
C ASN A 121 -3.43 -16.61 19.49
N ASN A 122 -2.77 -16.92 18.37
CA ASN A 122 -3.43 -17.15 17.11
C ASN A 122 -4.05 -18.56 17.05
N PRO A 123 -5.38 -18.70 16.92
CA PRO A 123 -6.01 -20.02 16.80
C PRO A 123 -5.60 -20.79 15.53
N LEU A 124 -5.12 -20.08 14.50
CA LEU A 124 -4.62 -20.68 13.25
C LEU A 124 -3.11 -20.96 13.28
N TYR A 125 -2.45 -20.78 14.41
CA TYR A 125 -1.00 -20.90 14.51
C TYR A 125 -0.48 -22.24 14.01
N ASP A 126 -1.12 -23.34 14.41
CA ASP A 126 -0.69 -24.69 14.02
C ASP A 126 -0.83 -24.94 12.53
N ASP A 127 -1.91 -24.45 11.93
CA ASP A 127 -2.13 -24.56 10.48
C ASP A 127 -1.11 -23.69 9.73
N PHE A 128 -0.82 -22.50 10.23
CA PHE A 128 0.09 -21.54 9.61
C PHE A 128 1.53 -22.05 9.55
N TRP A 129 2.09 -22.52 10.68
CA TRP A 129 3.47 -22.99 10.64
C TRP A 129 3.61 -24.30 9.84
N LYS A 130 2.60 -25.19 9.90
CA LYS A 130 2.59 -26.44 9.12
C LYS A 130 2.55 -26.16 7.62
N ASP A 131 1.67 -25.26 7.17
CA ASP A 131 1.59 -24.86 5.76
C ASP A 131 2.90 -24.21 5.28
N TYR A 132 3.45 -23.30 6.07
CA TYR A 132 4.71 -22.64 5.74
C TYR A 132 5.86 -23.67 5.68
N TYR A 133 5.96 -24.58 6.64
CA TYR A 133 6.94 -25.67 6.63
C TYR A 133 6.78 -26.53 5.37
N ASN A 134 5.58 -27.03 5.08
CA ASN A 134 5.32 -27.89 3.94
C ASN A 134 5.70 -27.20 2.61
N THR A 135 5.49 -25.91 2.51
CA THR A 135 5.84 -25.12 1.33
C THR A 135 7.36 -24.91 1.20
N MET A 136 8.06 -24.73 2.34
CA MET A 136 9.45 -24.26 2.36
C MET A 136 10.48 -25.30 2.78
N GLN A 137 10.09 -26.50 3.22
CA GLN A 137 11.03 -27.53 3.70
C GLN A 137 12.12 -27.88 2.67
N ARG A 138 11.78 -27.93 1.39
CA ARG A 138 12.76 -28.18 0.31
C ARG A 138 13.74 -27.02 0.08
N LYS A 139 13.44 -25.85 0.66
CA LYS A 139 14.32 -24.67 0.66
C LYS A 139 15.09 -24.51 1.97
N GLY A 140 15.12 -25.56 2.83
CA GLY A 140 15.91 -25.60 4.04
C GLY A 140 15.22 -25.05 5.30
N VAL A 141 13.91 -24.79 5.26
CA VAL A 141 13.14 -24.39 6.44
C VAL A 141 12.92 -25.63 7.33
N THR A 142 13.33 -25.57 8.60
CA THR A 142 13.06 -26.60 9.62
C THR A 142 11.71 -26.36 10.30
N VAL A 143 11.21 -27.35 11.02
CA VAL A 143 9.97 -27.24 11.82
C VAL A 143 10.10 -26.11 12.86
N GLU A 144 11.21 -26.07 13.60
CA GLU A 144 11.46 -25.08 14.63
C GLU A 144 11.55 -23.67 14.05
N TYR A 145 12.16 -23.55 12.85
CA TYR A 145 12.22 -22.27 12.14
C TYR A 145 10.81 -21.82 11.74
N ALA A 146 10.01 -22.71 11.14
CA ALA A 146 8.65 -22.40 10.71
C ALA A 146 7.75 -21.99 11.91
N GLN A 147 7.84 -22.72 13.02
CA GLN A 147 7.12 -22.38 14.25
C GLN A 147 7.50 -21.02 14.81
N ARG A 148 8.79 -20.69 14.82
CA ARG A 148 9.28 -19.40 15.28
C ARG A 148 8.82 -18.24 14.38
N GLU A 149 8.95 -18.40 13.06
CA GLU A 149 8.58 -17.34 12.12
C GLU A 149 7.06 -17.11 12.10
N ALA A 150 6.24 -18.15 12.20
CA ALA A 150 4.78 -18.04 12.29
C ALA A 150 4.28 -17.31 13.56
N ARG A 151 5.14 -17.15 14.58
CA ARG A 151 4.84 -16.33 15.77
C ARG A 151 5.41 -14.92 15.70
N ARG A 152 6.51 -14.71 14.95
CA ARG A 152 7.29 -13.46 15.03
C ARG A 152 7.18 -12.58 13.79
N ARG A 153 6.90 -13.16 12.63
CA ARG A 153 6.88 -12.44 11.36
C ARG A 153 5.46 -12.04 10.97
N SER A 154 5.12 -10.82 11.29
CA SER A 154 3.79 -10.27 10.98
C SER A 154 3.46 -10.32 9.48
N THR A 155 4.44 -10.08 8.59
CA THR A 155 4.26 -10.22 7.15
C THR A 155 3.94 -11.66 6.75
N LEU A 156 4.59 -12.67 7.35
CA LEU A 156 4.27 -14.08 7.13
C LEU A 156 2.84 -14.39 7.57
N ILE A 157 2.44 -13.93 8.76
CA ILE A 157 1.08 -14.13 9.28
C ILE A 157 0.06 -13.48 8.35
N ALA A 158 0.29 -12.23 7.91
CA ALA A 158 -0.61 -11.55 6.98
C ALA A 158 -0.71 -12.28 5.63
N ALA A 159 0.40 -12.79 5.09
CA ALA A 159 0.42 -13.57 3.85
C ALA A 159 -0.36 -14.90 4.00
N LEU A 160 -0.21 -15.58 5.15
CA LEU A 160 -0.98 -16.80 5.45
C LEU A 160 -2.47 -16.50 5.62
N LEU A 161 -2.86 -15.38 6.23
CA LEU A 161 -4.26 -14.97 6.28
C LEU A 161 -4.87 -14.83 4.87
N VAL A 162 -4.13 -14.25 3.92
CA VAL A 162 -4.56 -14.16 2.52
C VAL A 162 -4.64 -15.55 1.89
N LYS A 163 -3.61 -16.38 2.04
CA LYS A 163 -3.57 -17.74 1.48
C LYS A 163 -4.72 -18.61 2.00
N PHE A 164 -5.08 -18.49 3.28
CA PHE A 164 -6.18 -19.22 3.89
C PHE A 164 -7.57 -18.57 3.66
N GLY A 165 -7.66 -17.54 2.84
CA GLY A 165 -8.91 -16.84 2.54
C GLY A 165 -9.54 -16.14 3.75
N LYS A 166 -8.74 -15.82 4.78
CA LYS A 166 -9.17 -15.04 5.94
C LYS A 166 -9.07 -13.54 5.71
N ALA A 167 -8.19 -13.12 4.80
CA ALA A 167 -8.08 -11.77 4.27
C ALA A 167 -8.15 -11.80 2.74
N ASP A 168 -8.62 -10.73 2.12
CA ASP A 168 -8.72 -10.57 0.67
C ASP A 168 -7.47 -9.90 0.08
N GLY A 169 -6.68 -9.27 0.94
CA GLY A 169 -5.40 -8.65 0.62
C GLY A 169 -4.62 -8.29 1.88
N MET A 170 -3.38 -7.84 1.70
CA MET A 170 -2.53 -7.43 2.82
C MET A 170 -1.72 -6.18 2.49
N LEU A 171 -1.33 -5.45 3.53
CA LEU A 171 -0.40 -4.34 3.50
C LEU A 171 0.73 -4.60 4.48
N CYS A 172 1.97 -4.33 4.06
CA CYS A 172 3.17 -4.46 4.86
C CYS A 172 4.25 -3.48 4.41
N GLY A 173 5.33 -3.32 5.18
CA GLY A 173 6.51 -2.57 4.77
C GLY A 173 6.67 -1.21 5.44
N THR A 174 6.11 -0.98 6.65
CA THR A 174 6.39 0.24 7.41
C THR A 174 7.80 0.27 7.98
N TYR A 175 8.45 -0.89 8.09
CA TYR A 175 9.85 -1.07 8.47
C TYR A 175 10.44 -2.29 7.76
N ALA A 176 11.76 -2.47 7.84
CA ALA A 176 12.55 -3.43 7.08
C ALA A 176 12.62 -3.12 5.56
N SER A 177 13.42 -3.89 4.83
CA SER A 177 13.54 -3.71 3.38
C SER A 177 12.43 -4.46 2.64
N TYR A 178 12.05 -3.96 1.47
CA TYR A 178 10.94 -4.50 0.69
C TYR A 178 11.16 -5.95 0.25
N ASP A 179 12.41 -6.33 -0.03
CA ASP A 179 12.79 -7.68 -0.46
C ASP A 179 12.42 -8.75 0.58
N ILE A 180 12.62 -8.45 1.88
CA ILE A 180 12.22 -9.35 2.97
C ILE A 180 10.71 -9.60 2.95
N HIS A 181 9.92 -8.54 2.78
CA HIS A 181 8.46 -8.64 2.69
C HIS A 181 8.02 -9.38 1.42
N LEU A 182 8.65 -9.04 0.29
CA LEU A 182 8.36 -9.65 -1.00
C LEU A 182 8.67 -11.15 -1.00
N ASP A 183 9.72 -11.59 -0.30
CA ASP A 183 10.05 -13.01 -0.18
C ASP A 183 8.96 -13.82 0.52
N PHE A 184 8.34 -13.29 1.57
CA PHE A 184 7.17 -13.95 2.19
C PHE A 184 5.98 -13.99 1.23
N VAL A 185 5.69 -12.91 0.51
CA VAL A 185 4.61 -12.86 -0.46
C VAL A 185 4.85 -13.88 -1.59
N LYS A 186 6.06 -13.91 -2.17
CA LYS A 186 6.46 -14.86 -3.22
C LYS A 186 6.34 -16.31 -2.77
N ASN A 187 6.80 -16.60 -1.56
CA ASN A 187 6.89 -17.99 -1.08
C ASN A 187 5.57 -18.50 -0.50
N VAL A 188 4.68 -17.64 0.00
CA VAL A 188 3.45 -18.03 0.68
C VAL A 188 2.23 -17.90 -0.24
N ILE A 189 2.05 -16.73 -0.85
CA ILE A 189 0.92 -16.45 -1.75
C ILE A 189 1.24 -16.95 -3.16
N GLY A 190 2.46 -16.67 -3.64
CA GLY A 190 2.91 -17.07 -4.97
C GLY A 190 2.33 -16.22 -6.09
N LEU A 191 2.56 -16.68 -7.31
CA LEU A 191 2.02 -16.09 -8.53
C LEU A 191 0.58 -16.56 -8.78
N LYS A 192 -0.21 -15.71 -9.38
CA LYS A 192 -1.51 -16.12 -9.92
C LYS A 192 -1.29 -17.15 -11.02
N GLU A 193 -2.21 -18.12 -11.13
CA GLU A 193 -2.16 -19.16 -12.17
C GLU A 193 -1.99 -18.54 -13.58
N GLY A 194 -1.10 -19.13 -14.36
CA GLY A 194 -0.76 -18.67 -15.71
C GLY A 194 0.10 -17.41 -15.77
N ARG A 195 0.69 -16.98 -14.62
CA ARG A 195 1.64 -15.86 -14.57
C ARG A 195 3.05 -16.34 -14.28
N SER A 196 4.04 -15.65 -14.85
CA SER A 196 5.45 -16.01 -14.76
C SER A 196 6.30 -15.02 -13.95
N THR A 197 5.79 -13.80 -13.72
CA THR A 197 6.59 -12.75 -13.08
C THR A 197 5.82 -11.95 -12.04
N PHE A 198 6.55 -11.44 -11.05
CA PHE A 198 6.12 -10.38 -10.14
C PHE A 198 6.65 -9.05 -10.65
N PHE A 199 5.88 -7.99 -10.49
CA PHE A 199 6.33 -6.63 -10.81
C PHE A 199 5.62 -5.62 -9.93
N THR A 200 6.14 -4.39 -9.92
CA THR A 200 5.52 -3.27 -9.22
C THR A 200 4.97 -2.25 -10.20
N LEU A 201 3.91 -1.57 -9.78
CA LEU A 201 3.29 -0.47 -10.51
C LEU A 201 3.14 0.73 -9.58
N ASN A 202 3.75 1.86 -9.93
CA ASN A 202 3.62 3.11 -9.20
C ASN A 202 2.78 4.09 -10.02
N ALA A 203 1.76 4.68 -9.38
CA ALA A 203 0.99 5.78 -9.94
C ALA A 203 1.56 7.11 -9.44
N LEU A 204 2.04 7.94 -10.36
CA LEU A 204 2.50 9.30 -10.10
C LEU A 204 1.39 10.28 -10.50
N MET A 205 0.86 10.99 -9.53
CA MET A 205 -0.12 12.04 -9.73
C MET A 205 0.59 13.39 -9.82
N LEU A 206 0.80 13.88 -11.03
CA LEU A 206 1.42 15.17 -11.32
C LEU A 206 0.34 16.24 -11.52
N GLU A 207 0.73 17.51 -11.53
CA GLU A 207 -0.20 18.63 -11.67
C GLU A 207 -0.99 18.59 -12.99
N ASP A 208 -0.32 18.21 -14.09
CA ASP A 208 -0.87 18.22 -15.44
C ASP A 208 -1.26 16.83 -15.98
N ARG A 209 -0.80 15.75 -15.33
CA ARG A 209 -0.98 14.39 -15.86
C ARG A 209 -0.77 13.32 -14.79
N ASN A 210 -1.29 12.13 -15.06
CA ASN A 210 -1.03 10.94 -14.28
C ASN A 210 -0.11 9.99 -15.07
N LEU A 211 0.93 9.48 -14.44
CA LEU A 211 1.84 8.52 -15.02
C LEU A 211 1.84 7.23 -14.20
N PHE A 212 1.91 6.10 -14.87
CA PHE A 212 2.09 4.79 -14.24
C PHE A 212 3.46 4.25 -14.68
N ILE A 213 4.29 3.88 -13.72
CA ILE A 213 5.63 3.35 -13.97
C ILE A 213 5.67 1.91 -13.49
N ALA A 214 6.04 0.99 -14.39
CA ALA A 214 6.27 -0.43 -14.16
C ALA A 214 7.52 -0.86 -14.95
N ASP A 215 8.36 -1.70 -14.46
CA ASP A 215 8.60 -2.18 -13.10
C ASP A 215 9.59 -1.24 -12.41
N THR A 216 9.30 -0.84 -11.17
CA THR A 216 10.16 0.16 -10.52
C THR A 216 11.37 -0.43 -9.80
N TYR A 217 11.32 -1.68 -9.32
CA TYR A 217 12.43 -2.25 -8.53
C TYR A 217 12.40 -3.76 -8.28
N VAL A 218 11.52 -4.54 -8.92
CA VAL A 218 11.45 -6.00 -8.67
C VAL A 218 12.32 -6.78 -9.62
N ASN A 219 12.31 -6.42 -10.91
CA ASN A 219 13.08 -7.11 -11.95
C ASN A 219 14.19 -6.20 -12.49
N THR A 220 15.43 -6.57 -12.25
CA THR A 220 16.59 -5.77 -12.70
C THR A 220 16.80 -5.90 -14.21
N ASN A 221 16.63 -7.09 -14.77
CA ASN A 221 16.83 -7.36 -16.19
C ASN A 221 15.74 -8.34 -16.69
N PRO A 222 14.51 -7.86 -16.94
CA PRO A 222 13.41 -8.71 -17.37
C PRO A 222 13.59 -9.17 -18.83
N THR A 223 13.14 -10.41 -19.13
CA THR A 223 13.10 -10.91 -20.51
C THR A 223 12.01 -10.21 -21.31
N ALA A 224 12.03 -10.36 -22.66
CA ALA A 224 11.00 -9.80 -23.52
C ALA A 224 9.59 -10.32 -23.17
N GLU A 225 9.47 -11.60 -22.82
CA GLU A 225 8.22 -12.24 -22.39
C GLU A 225 7.73 -11.64 -21.06
N GLN A 226 8.62 -11.42 -20.10
CA GLN A 226 8.30 -10.78 -18.83
C GLN A 226 7.86 -9.32 -19.04
N LEU A 227 8.54 -8.56 -19.91
CA LEU A 227 8.13 -7.21 -20.26
C LEU A 227 6.74 -7.18 -20.92
N ALA A 228 6.46 -8.12 -21.82
CA ALA A 228 5.14 -8.24 -22.45
C ALA A 228 4.06 -8.54 -21.42
N GLU A 229 4.30 -9.49 -20.50
CA GLU A 229 3.37 -9.83 -19.43
C GLU A 229 3.12 -8.65 -18.49
N MET A 230 4.18 -7.99 -18.00
CA MET A 230 4.08 -6.81 -17.15
C MET A 230 3.30 -5.68 -17.83
N THR A 231 3.53 -5.47 -19.13
CA THR A 231 2.82 -4.46 -19.91
C THR A 231 1.31 -4.71 -19.95
N ILE A 232 0.91 -5.95 -20.20
CA ILE A 232 -0.51 -6.35 -20.25
C ILE A 232 -1.15 -6.13 -18.87
N LEU A 233 -0.51 -6.61 -17.81
CA LEU A 233 -1.02 -6.50 -16.44
C LEU A 233 -1.08 -5.03 -15.97
N ALA A 234 -0.05 -4.22 -16.27
CA ALA A 234 -0.06 -2.80 -15.95
C ALA A 234 -1.18 -2.07 -16.70
N ALA A 235 -1.44 -2.41 -17.96
CA ALA A 235 -2.55 -1.84 -18.71
C ALA A 235 -3.92 -2.23 -18.14
N GLU A 236 -4.07 -3.44 -17.61
CA GLU A 236 -5.28 -3.87 -16.89
C GLU A 236 -5.51 -3.01 -15.64
N GLU A 237 -4.47 -2.75 -14.84
CA GLU A 237 -4.57 -1.89 -13.66
C GLU A 237 -4.91 -0.44 -14.02
N VAL A 238 -4.30 0.13 -15.05
CA VAL A 238 -4.62 1.50 -15.52
C VAL A 238 -6.10 1.63 -15.90
N ARG A 239 -6.68 0.58 -16.53
CA ARG A 239 -8.12 0.57 -16.85
C ARG A 239 -9.00 0.56 -15.60
N ARG A 240 -8.55 -0.04 -14.49
CA ARG A 240 -9.29 0.01 -13.21
C ARG A 240 -9.41 1.44 -12.65
N PHE A 241 -8.46 2.31 -12.98
CA PHE A 241 -8.54 3.74 -12.68
C PHE A 241 -9.45 4.52 -13.66
N GLY A 242 -10.14 3.83 -14.57
CA GLY A 242 -11.02 4.46 -15.55
C GLY A 242 -10.28 5.13 -16.71
N MET A 243 -8.98 4.83 -16.90
CA MET A 243 -8.15 5.47 -17.92
C MET A 243 -7.87 4.52 -19.10
N THR A 244 -7.70 5.10 -20.29
CA THR A 244 -7.22 4.37 -21.45
C THR A 244 -5.69 4.27 -21.39
N PRO A 245 -5.10 3.06 -21.28
CA PRO A 245 -3.66 2.90 -21.19
C PRO A 245 -2.99 3.27 -22.52
N ARG A 246 -1.94 4.07 -22.44
CA ARG A 246 -0.98 4.33 -23.53
C ARG A 246 0.39 3.96 -23.01
N VAL A 247 1.05 3.01 -23.64
CA VAL A 247 2.27 2.40 -23.11
C VAL A 247 3.46 2.77 -23.96
N ALA A 248 4.56 3.14 -23.31
CA ALA A 248 5.89 3.25 -23.90
C ALA A 248 6.80 2.24 -23.20
N LEU A 249 7.49 1.41 -23.97
CA LEU A 249 8.57 0.58 -23.44
C LEU A 249 9.87 1.40 -23.47
N LEU A 250 10.53 1.45 -22.32
CA LEU A 250 11.75 2.23 -22.16
C LEU A 250 12.96 1.30 -22.16
N SER A 251 14.02 1.73 -22.83
CA SER A 251 15.34 1.12 -22.71
C SER A 251 16.00 1.58 -21.40
N HIS A 252 16.79 0.72 -20.76
CA HIS A 252 17.54 1.07 -19.55
C HIS A 252 18.73 1.99 -19.84
N SER A 253 19.11 2.17 -21.12
CA SER A 253 20.19 3.07 -21.54
C SER A 253 19.76 3.94 -22.73
N SER A 254 20.41 5.11 -22.85
CA SER A 254 20.23 6.00 -23.99
C SER A 254 21.22 5.63 -25.09
N PHE A 255 20.72 5.07 -26.20
CA PHE A 255 21.50 4.78 -27.41
C PHE A 255 22.78 3.94 -27.15
N GLY A 256 22.68 2.92 -26.30
CA GLY A 256 23.83 2.05 -26.03
C GLY A 256 24.93 2.70 -25.16
N SER A 257 24.58 3.70 -24.37
CA SER A 257 25.49 4.34 -23.41
C SER A 257 25.83 3.46 -22.21
N ASP A 258 25.13 2.36 -22.00
CA ASP A 258 25.42 1.34 -21.00
C ASP A 258 26.04 0.10 -21.67
N GLN A 259 27.05 -0.48 -21.02
CA GLN A 259 27.75 -1.68 -21.51
C GLN A 259 27.11 -2.99 -20.97
N VAL A 260 26.06 -2.90 -20.20
CA VAL A 260 25.33 -4.10 -19.75
C VAL A 260 24.49 -4.60 -20.92
N ASP A 261 24.70 -5.85 -21.31
CA ASP A 261 23.89 -6.51 -22.34
C ASP A 261 22.39 -6.41 -21.99
N PRO A 262 21.55 -6.02 -22.96
CA PRO A 262 20.12 -5.88 -22.74
C PRO A 262 19.43 -7.23 -22.49
#